data_8aa73a548806acd080b49f88d76995cf
#
_entry.id   8aa73a548806acd080b49f88d76995cf
#
_cell.length_a   1.000
_cell.length_b   1.000
_cell.length_c   1.000
_cell.angle_alpha   90.00
_cell.angle_beta   90.00
_cell.angle_gamma   90.00
#
_symmetry.space_group_name_H-M   'P 1'
#
loop_
_entity.id
_entity.type
_entity.pdbx_description
1 polymer ?
#
loop_
_entity_poly.entity_id
_entity_poly.type
_entity_poly.pdbx_seq_one_letter_code
_entity_poly.pdbx_strand_id
1 'polypeptide(L)'
;MDTTNWLALISLVAGLMAPSAVSAQDQAEGKKLYVTYCSTCHGESGKGDGSAGLSLPVRPADHTNGAVMNQLSDSFLMDIISKGGGAVGKSTFMPAWGGALNEKQIRDIVSYIRSIAVPPKTTGK
;
A
#
# COMPACT_ATOMS: atom_id res chain seq x y z
N MET A 1 -27.67 -52.58 44.76
CA MET A 1 -27.56 -51.10 44.95
C MET A 1 -26.48 -50.66 44.03
N ASP A 2 -26.86 -50.29 42.82
CA ASP A 2 -25.91 -50.05 41.74
C ASP A 2 -25.75 -48.55 41.57
N THR A 3 -24.59 -48.04 41.91
CA THR A 3 -24.23 -46.65 41.68
C THR A 3 -23.70 -46.48 40.26
N THR A 4 -24.59 -46.07 39.37
CA THR A 4 -24.27 -45.83 37.98
C THR A 4 -23.44 -44.54 37.87
N ASN A 5 -22.18 -44.73 37.51
CA ASN A 5 -21.19 -43.66 37.35
C ASN A 5 -21.41 -42.99 35.97
N TRP A 6 -22.06 -41.82 35.93
CA TRP A 6 -22.19 -41.02 34.73
C TRP A 6 -20.95 -40.13 34.56
N LEU A 7 -19.96 -40.66 33.85
CA LEU A 7 -18.85 -39.83 33.37
C LEU A 7 -19.33 -39.08 32.15
N ALA A 8 -19.68 -37.80 32.35
CA ALA A 8 -19.94 -36.88 31.28
C ALA A 8 -18.64 -36.57 30.56
N LEU A 9 -18.49 -37.07 29.34
CA LEU A 9 -17.41 -36.71 28.43
C LEU A 9 -17.70 -35.26 27.89
N ILE A 10 -17.06 -34.30 28.52
CA ILE A 10 -17.03 -32.91 27.97
C ILE A 10 -15.98 -32.93 26.86
N SER A 11 -16.46 -33.04 25.61
CA SER A 11 -15.63 -32.85 24.43
C SER A 11 -15.32 -31.34 24.29
N LEU A 12 -14.13 -30.95 24.73
CA LEU A 12 -13.61 -29.61 24.52
C LEU A 12 -13.21 -29.48 23.05
N VAL A 13 -14.10 -28.95 22.24
CA VAL A 13 -13.78 -28.52 20.86
C VAL A 13 -12.95 -27.25 20.94
N ALA A 14 -11.64 -27.40 21.01
CA ALA A 14 -10.72 -26.30 20.83
C ALA A 14 -10.76 -25.87 19.35
N GLY A 15 -11.58 -24.87 19.04
CA GLY A 15 -11.58 -24.23 17.73
C GLY A 15 -10.23 -23.56 17.51
N LEU A 16 -9.40 -24.13 16.63
CA LEU A 16 -8.20 -23.46 16.13
C LEU A 16 -8.68 -22.26 15.28
N MET A 17 -8.73 -21.10 15.90
CA MET A 17 -8.74 -19.84 15.16
C MET A 17 -7.35 -19.68 14.54
N ALA A 18 -7.21 -20.07 13.27
CA ALA A 18 -6.03 -19.72 12.50
C ALA A 18 -5.94 -18.19 12.42
N PRO A 19 -4.82 -17.57 12.83
CA PRO A 19 -4.66 -16.14 12.64
C PRO A 19 -4.75 -15.85 11.15
N SER A 20 -5.66 -14.96 10.76
CA SER A 20 -5.68 -14.42 9.40
C SER A 20 -4.35 -13.74 9.17
N ALA A 21 -3.48 -14.34 8.37
CA ALA A 21 -2.21 -13.75 8.01
C ALA A 21 -2.50 -12.47 7.20
N VAL A 22 -2.40 -11.31 7.86
CA VAL A 22 -2.33 -10.03 7.15
C VAL A 22 -1.09 -10.13 6.28
N SER A 23 -1.29 -10.14 4.95
CA SER A 23 -0.18 -10.22 3.99
C SER A 23 0.77 -9.06 4.26
N ALA A 24 2.01 -9.38 4.64
CA ALA A 24 3.05 -8.37 4.85
C ALA A 24 3.26 -7.57 3.55
N GLN A 25 3.51 -6.28 3.69
CA GLN A 25 3.86 -5.41 2.57
C GLN A 25 5.22 -5.83 2.02
N ASP A 26 5.32 -5.92 0.70
CA ASP A 26 6.54 -6.32 0.01
C ASP A 26 7.12 -5.12 -0.77
N GLN A 27 8.18 -4.52 -0.23
CA GLN A 27 8.85 -3.38 -0.87
C GLN A 27 9.55 -3.76 -2.17
N ALA A 28 10.07 -4.98 -2.28
CA ALA A 28 10.75 -5.43 -3.50
C ALA A 28 9.74 -5.63 -4.64
N GLU A 29 8.59 -6.21 -4.34
CA GLU A 29 7.50 -6.31 -5.31
C GLU A 29 6.93 -4.93 -5.62
N GLY A 30 6.76 -4.07 -4.63
CA GLY A 30 6.35 -2.69 -4.79
C GLY A 30 7.25 -1.91 -5.72
N LYS A 31 8.57 -2.11 -5.64
CA LYS A 31 9.54 -1.50 -6.57
C LYS A 31 9.33 -1.95 -8.01
N LYS A 32 9.14 -3.24 -8.24
CA LYS A 32 8.89 -3.76 -9.60
C LYS A 32 7.61 -3.17 -10.20
N LEU A 33 6.53 -3.16 -9.43
CA LEU A 33 5.26 -2.57 -9.84
C LEU A 33 5.39 -1.08 -10.10
N TYR A 34 6.12 -0.36 -9.22
CA TYR A 34 6.39 1.07 -9.39
C TYR A 34 7.13 1.37 -10.69
N VAL A 35 8.18 0.63 -11.01
CA VAL A 35 8.92 0.79 -12.26
C VAL A 35 8.02 0.52 -13.46
N THR A 36 7.14 -0.46 -13.37
CA THR A 36 6.23 -0.83 -14.48
C THR A 36 5.13 0.20 -14.70
N TYR A 37 4.48 0.69 -13.64
CA TYR A 37 3.25 1.48 -13.75
C TYR A 37 3.41 2.98 -13.43
N CYS A 38 4.44 3.36 -12.70
CA CYS A 38 4.58 4.70 -12.15
C CYS A 38 5.77 5.47 -12.72
N SER A 39 6.86 4.79 -13.09
CA SER A 39 8.14 5.44 -13.42
C SER A 39 8.10 6.32 -14.65
N THR A 40 7.22 6.04 -15.62
CA THR A 40 7.09 6.84 -16.84
C THR A 40 6.78 8.31 -16.54
N CYS A 41 6.02 8.57 -15.48
CA CYS A 41 5.72 9.92 -15.01
C CYS A 41 6.55 10.32 -13.79
N HIS A 42 6.62 9.43 -12.76
CA HIS A 42 7.27 9.75 -11.49
C HIS A 42 8.80 9.55 -11.50
N GLY A 43 9.36 8.96 -12.57
CA GLY A 43 10.78 8.62 -12.67
C GLY A 43 11.13 7.31 -11.95
N GLU A 44 12.18 6.64 -12.40
CA GLU A 44 12.65 5.38 -11.77
C GLU A 44 13.11 5.59 -10.32
N SER A 45 13.68 6.77 -10.03
CA SER A 45 14.07 7.14 -8.66
C SER A 45 12.94 7.78 -7.85
N GLY A 46 11.77 8.03 -8.45
CA GLY A 46 10.63 8.64 -7.79
C GLY A 46 10.65 10.16 -7.67
N LYS A 47 11.53 10.86 -8.40
CA LYS A 47 11.71 12.33 -8.29
C LYS A 47 10.73 13.17 -9.11
N GLY A 48 9.74 12.56 -9.75
CA GLY A 48 8.80 13.26 -10.62
C GLY A 48 9.38 13.65 -11.97
N ASP A 49 10.49 13.06 -12.38
CA ASP A 49 11.28 13.38 -13.57
C ASP A 49 11.17 12.32 -14.67
N GLY A 50 10.12 11.50 -14.65
CA GLY A 50 9.83 10.57 -15.74
C GLY A 50 9.57 11.32 -17.05
N SER A 51 9.93 10.71 -18.18
CA SER A 51 9.87 11.35 -19.50
C SER A 51 8.47 11.90 -19.85
N ALA A 52 7.42 11.15 -19.53
CA ALA A 52 6.05 11.62 -19.72
C ALA A 52 5.69 12.71 -18.69
N GLY A 53 6.18 12.61 -17.47
CA GLY A 53 5.94 13.58 -16.40
C GLY A 53 6.49 14.98 -16.71
N LEU A 54 7.63 15.05 -17.39
CA LEU A 54 8.24 16.30 -17.79
C LEU A 54 7.38 17.11 -18.79
N SER A 55 6.53 16.44 -19.54
CA SER A 55 5.64 17.05 -20.53
C SER A 55 4.30 17.47 -19.96
N LEU A 56 4.00 17.16 -18.69
CA LEU A 56 2.73 17.50 -18.06
C LEU A 56 2.71 18.97 -17.59
N PRO A 57 1.54 19.63 -17.63
CA PRO A 57 1.39 20.99 -17.12
C PRO A 57 1.63 21.09 -15.61
N VAL A 58 1.45 20.00 -14.87
CA VAL A 58 1.75 19.88 -13.44
C VAL A 58 2.72 18.72 -13.26
N ARG A 59 3.85 18.98 -12.63
CA ARG A 59 4.87 17.97 -12.36
C ARG A 59 4.31 16.87 -11.46
N PRO A 60 4.59 15.60 -11.75
CA PRO A 60 4.32 14.51 -10.82
C PRO A 60 5.03 14.73 -9.48
N ALA A 61 4.44 14.21 -8.41
CA ALA A 61 5.03 14.31 -7.08
C ALA A 61 6.43 13.68 -7.03
N ASP A 62 7.33 14.36 -6.30
CA ASP A 62 8.63 13.80 -5.90
C ASP A 62 8.43 12.92 -4.67
N HIS A 63 8.41 11.61 -4.87
CA HIS A 63 8.20 10.63 -3.81
C HIS A 63 9.42 10.50 -2.88
N THR A 64 10.58 11.05 -3.25
CA THR A 64 11.77 11.06 -2.39
C THR A 64 11.75 12.19 -1.37
N ASN A 65 10.87 13.19 -1.55
CA ASN A 65 10.74 14.30 -0.62
C ASN A 65 9.92 13.90 0.62
N GLY A 66 10.61 13.44 1.66
CA GLY A 66 9.99 13.01 2.91
C GLY A 66 9.23 14.12 3.64
N ALA A 67 9.67 15.39 3.51
CA ALA A 67 8.97 16.51 4.14
C ALA A 67 7.53 16.67 3.61
N VAL A 68 7.30 16.35 2.34
CA VAL A 68 5.97 16.37 1.71
C VAL A 68 5.27 15.02 1.91
N MET A 69 5.95 13.92 1.57
CA MET A 69 5.34 12.59 1.55
C MET A 69 4.89 12.13 2.93
N ASN A 70 5.59 12.52 3.99
CA ASN A 70 5.27 12.12 5.36
C ASN A 70 3.99 12.77 5.90
N GLN A 71 3.53 13.87 5.29
CA GLN A 71 2.26 14.50 5.63
C GLN A 71 1.05 13.76 5.04
N LEU A 72 1.27 12.92 4.03
CA LEU A 72 0.23 12.13 3.40
C LEU A 72 0.02 10.83 4.18
N SER A 73 -1.24 10.43 4.38
CA SER A 73 -1.56 9.13 4.98
C SER A 73 -1.36 8.00 3.97
N ASP A 74 -1.19 6.77 4.46
CA ASP A 74 -1.13 5.60 3.58
C ASP A 74 -2.48 5.37 2.87
N SER A 75 -3.59 5.66 3.56
CA SER A 75 -4.92 5.59 2.95
C SER A 75 -5.08 6.58 1.78
N PHE A 76 -4.54 7.80 1.93
CA PHE A 76 -4.53 8.76 0.82
C PHE A 76 -3.70 8.25 -0.36
N LEU A 77 -2.53 7.66 -0.11
CA LEU A 77 -1.69 7.09 -1.17
C LEU A 77 -2.37 5.89 -1.85
N MET A 78 -3.05 5.05 -1.07
CA MET A 78 -3.86 3.96 -1.60
C MET A 78 -4.98 4.48 -2.51
N ASP A 79 -5.67 5.52 -2.08
CA ASP A 79 -6.80 6.11 -2.82
C ASP A 79 -6.35 6.77 -4.11
N ILE A 80 -5.29 7.59 -4.09
CA ILE A 80 -4.82 8.26 -5.32
C ILE A 80 -4.30 7.26 -6.35
N ILE A 81 -3.63 6.20 -5.94
CA ILE A 81 -3.17 5.15 -6.86
C ILE A 81 -4.36 4.36 -7.41
N SER A 82 -5.30 3.98 -6.56
CA SER A 82 -6.45 3.17 -6.97
C SER A 82 -7.45 3.95 -7.83
N LYS A 83 -7.77 5.18 -7.42
CA LYS A 83 -8.89 5.98 -7.97
C LYS A 83 -8.45 7.10 -8.91
N GLY A 84 -7.14 7.37 -8.97
CA GLY A 84 -6.58 8.47 -9.76
C GLY A 84 -6.58 9.82 -9.03
N GLY A 85 -5.78 10.74 -9.54
CA GLY A 85 -5.62 12.05 -8.91
C GLY A 85 -6.88 12.89 -8.87
N GLY A 86 -7.68 12.86 -9.93
CA GLY A 86 -8.93 13.63 -10.00
C GLY A 86 -9.94 13.26 -8.92
N ALA A 87 -10.00 11.99 -8.50
CA ALA A 87 -10.91 11.51 -7.46
C ALA A 87 -10.57 12.02 -6.05
N VAL A 88 -9.34 12.49 -5.84
CA VAL A 88 -8.86 12.99 -4.55
C VAL A 88 -8.46 14.48 -4.60
N GLY A 89 -8.95 15.21 -5.61
CA GLY A 89 -8.70 16.65 -5.74
C GLY A 89 -7.28 17.01 -6.19
N LYS A 90 -6.60 16.09 -6.87
CA LYS A 90 -5.26 16.27 -7.46
C LYS A 90 -5.33 16.27 -8.99
N SER A 91 -4.18 16.21 -9.65
CA SER A 91 -4.11 16.22 -11.11
C SER A 91 -4.87 15.06 -11.76
N THR A 92 -5.72 15.36 -12.73
CA THR A 92 -6.42 14.37 -13.56
C THR A 92 -5.48 13.57 -14.48
N PHE A 93 -4.24 14.02 -14.64
CA PHE A 93 -3.21 13.28 -15.37
C PHE A 93 -2.67 12.07 -14.61
N MET A 94 -2.86 12.01 -13.30
CA MET A 94 -2.58 10.79 -12.52
C MET A 94 -3.71 9.78 -12.73
N PRO A 95 -3.47 8.67 -13.45
CA PRO A 95 -4.51 7.71 -13.78
C PRO A 95 -4.92 6.85 -12.57
N ALA A 96 -6.07 6.22 -12.66
CA ALA A 96 -6.55 5.23 -11.70
C ALA A 96 -6.03 3.84 -12.05
N TRP A 97 -5.35 3.20 -11.14
CA TRP A 97 -4.76 1.87 -11.33
C TRP A 97 -5.55 0.72 -10.69
N GLY A 98 -6.64 1.03 -9.98
CA GLY A 98 -7.46 0.02 -9.27
C GLY A 98 -8.12 -1.02 -10.17
N GLY A 99 -8.22 -0.77 -11.48
CA GLY A 99 -8.70 -1.76 -12.45
C GLY A 99 -7.62 -2.75 -12.93
N ALA A 100 -6.34 -2.39 -12.79
CA ALA A 100 -5.20 -3.18 -13.21
C ALA A 100 -4.43 -3.81 -12.05
N LEU A 101 -4.47 -3.17 -10.88
CA LEU A 101 -3.75 -3.58 -9.67
C LEU A 101 -4.74 -3.90 -8.55
N ASN A 102 -4.52 -5.01 -7.87
CA ASN A 102 -5.27 -5.34 -6.67
C ASN A 102 -4.78 -4.55 -5.44
N GLU A 103 -5.54 -4.60 -4.37
CA GLU A 103 -5.25 -3.85 -3.15
C GLU A 103 -3.88 -4.19 -2.52
N LYS A 104 -3.48 -5.48 -2.56
CA LYS A 104 -2.15 -5.88 -2.06
C LYS A 104 -1.04 -5.25 -2.90
N GLN A 105 -1.15 -5.28 -4.21
CA GLN A 105 -0.17 -4.69 -5.12
C GLN A 105 -0.04 -3.18 -4.90
N ILE A 106 -1.15 -2.50 -4.68
CA ILE A 106 -1.14 -1.06 -4.35
C ILE A 106 -0.47 -0.83 -2.99
N ARG A 107 -0.75 -1.65 -1.97
CA ARG A 107 -0.04 -1.57 -0.68
C ARG A 107 1.47 -1.78 -0.82
N ASP A 108 1.89 -2.71 -1.65
CA ASP A 108 3.31 -2.95 -1.91
C ASP A 108 3.97 -1.73 -2.57
N ILE A 109 3.29 -1.08 -3.53
CA ILE A 109 3.74 0.19 -4.12
C ILE A 109 3.84 1.28 -3.05
N VAL A 110 2.85 1.45 -2.18
CA VAL A 110 2.89 2.43 -1.09
C VAL A 110 4.07 2.15 -0.14
N SER A 111 4.32 0.89 0.19
CA SER A 111 5.48 0.51 1.00
C SER A 111 6.80 0.89 0.34
N TYR A 112 6.93 0.70 -0.97
CA TYR A 112 8.10 1.14 -1.71
C TYR A 112 8.24 2.68 -1.70
N ILE A 113 7.15 3.42 -1.97
CA ILE A 113 7.15 4.90 -1.92
C ILE A 113 7.62 5.39 -0.55
N ARG A 114 7.16 4.77 0.54
CA ARG A 114 7.62 5.11 1.89
C ARG A 114 9.11 4.84 2.10
N SER A 115 9.64 3.82 1.47
CA SER A 115 11.05 3.44 1.61
C SER A 115 12.02 4.41 0.93
N ILE A 116 11.58 5.14 -0.09
CA ILE A 116 12.41 6.10 -0.83
C ILE A 116 12.28 7.55 -0.32
N ALA A 117 11.30 7.82 0.53
CA ALA A 117 11.10 9.16 1.13
C ALA A 117 12.17 9.45 2.19
N VAL A 118 12.85 10.58 2.05
CA VAL A 118 13.92 11.02 2.99
C VAL A 118 13.61 12.44 3.47
N PRO A 119 13.55 12.69 4.77
CA PRO A 119 13.66 11.72 5.87
C PRO A 119 12.50 10.72 5.90
N PRO A 120 12.69 9.52 6.48
CA PRO A 120 11.64 8.53 6.59
C PRO A 120 10.50 9.02 7.51
N LYS A 121 9.30 8.47 7.29
CA LYS A 121 8.16 8.75 8.16
C LYS A 121 8.42 8.19 9.56
N THR A 122 8.47 9.06 10.55
CA THR A 122 8.53 8.62 11.95
C THR A 122 7.16 8.08 12.35
N THR A 123 7.10 6.81 12.73
CA THR A 123 5.94 6.29 13.45
C THR A 123 5.96 6.93 14.82
N GLY A 124 5.01 7.85 15.09
CA GLY A 124 4.83 8.41 16.44
C GLY A 124 4.65 7.28 17.45
N LYS A 125 5.41 7.35 18.54
CA LYS A 125 5.18 6.51 19.72
C LYS A 125 3.89 6.90 20.40
#